data_8cff6d0b93bea07def4af5eb34be2e26
#
_entry.id   8cff6d0b93bea07def4af5eb34be2e26
#
_cell.length_a   1.000
_cell.length_b   1.000
_cell.length_c   1.000
_cell.angle_alpha   90.00
_cell.angle_beta   90.00
_cell.angle_gamma   90.00
#
_symmetry.space_group_name_H-M   'P 1'
#
loop_
_entity.id
_entity.type
_entity.pdbx_description
1 polymer ?
#
loop_
_entity_poly.entity_id
_entity_poly.type
_entity_poly.pdbx_seq_one_letter_code
_entity_poly.pdbx_strand_id
1 'polypeptide(L)'
;MNKDPFERGLDIEQAQLRGFARSIAEVEWLLLVLVMLYLFVTRLELARQETVVGSLIIFAILILSFRLIPRLRERTLFKITLETLVMVAFLTIILSQSGGETSPLVNLYLLPIITAALALGKRATILVMILVCACYFMLAIVCEGVVALSPALASQAAGVLAPFFLVALLTTMLADNIQTAKGRIRSLSDRDELTDIYNIRAFMRLAAAEHTRSARIERPYSILMVDVDNLKRINDSFGHEAGNRALKLVREALLRITRTEDIVARFGGDEFILCLPNTDREVAAEVSQRVRNVVYASTLEANVEMVRVNVSVGAASYPIDGKDLEAVMRAADQSMYKDKEMRKAPKDQWAVQKTWVSEIL
;
A
#
# COMPACT_ATOMS: atom_id res chain seq x y z
N MET A 1 -2.62 8.95 19.45
CA MET A 1 -1.30 8.38 19.16
C MET A 1 -1.24 8.18 17.66
N ASN A 2 -0.58 9.12 16.98
CA ASN A 2 -0.45 9.14 15.52
C ASN A 2 0.17 7.82 15.06
N LYS A 3 -0.45 7.12 14.12
CA LYS A 3 0.25 6.05 13.41
C LYS A 3 1.45 6.68 12.74
N ASP A 4 2.63 6.18 13.06
CA ASP A 4 3.90 6.60 12.48
C ASP A 4 3.77 6.67 10.95
N PRO A 5 4.34 7.67 10.26
CA PRO A 5 4.43 7.69 8.80
C PRO A 5 4.93 6.37 8.20
N PHE A 6 5.68 5.60 9.01
CA PHE A 6 6.17 4.27 8.71
C PHE A 6 5.02 3.22 8.62
N GLU A 7 4.01 3.26 9.50
CA GLU A 7 2.85 2.34 9.44
C GLU A 7 1.94 2.61 8.22
N ARG A 8 1.87 3.85 7.74
CA ARG A 8 1.12 4.20 6.52
C ARG A 8 1.80 3.71 5.24
N GLY A 9 3.12 3.72 5.21
CA GLY A 9 3.89 3.09 4.14
C GLY A 9 3.57 1.60 4.02
N LEU A 10 3.40 0.91 5.16
CA LEU A 10 3.05 -0.51 5.23
C LEU A 10 1.66 -0.83 4.66
N ASP A 11 0.65 0.01 4.87
CA ASP A 11 -0.72 -0.22 4.36
C ASP A 11 -0.78 -0.09 2.82
N ILE A 12 -0.03 0.85 2.24
CA ILE A 12 0.08 1.04 0.78
C ILE A 12 0.89 -0.09 0.16
N GLU A 13 1.98 -0.49 0.80
CA GLU A 13 2.83 -1.60 0.38
C GLU A 13 2.03 -2.92 0.41
N GLN A 14 1.22 -3.16 1.43
CA GLN A 14 0.34 -4.32 1.51
C GLN A 14 -0.75 -4.33 0.42
N ALA A 15 -1.29 -3.18 0.04
CA ALA A 15 -2.25 -3.09 -1.07
C ALA A 15 -1.60 -3.42 -2.42
N GLN A 16 -0.37 -2.98 -2.65
CA GLN A 16 0.41 -3.34 -3.85
C GLN A 16 0.76 -4.83 -3.87
N LEU A 17 1.19 -5.38 -2.74
CA LEU A 17 1.50 -6.81 -2.61
C LEU A 17 0.26 -7.69 -2.87
N ARG A 18 -0.95 -7.23 -2.51
CA ARG A 18 -2.21 -7.94 -2.84
C ARG A 18 -2.49 -7.96 -4.35
N GLY A 19 -2.14 -6.89 -5.08
CA GLY A 19 -2.18 -6.86 -6.54
C GLY A 19 -1.23 -7.88 -7.16
N PHE A 20 0.02 -7.91 -6.72
CA PHE A 20 1.01 -8.88 -7.16
C PHE A 20 0.63 -10.33 -6.83
N ALA A 21 0.07 -10.60 -5.65
CA ALA A 21 -0.38 -11.94 -5.26
C ALA A 21 -1.47 -12.52 -6.20
N ARG A 22 -2.29 -11.65 -6.83
CA ARG A 22 -3.25 -12.10 -7.84
C ARG A 22 -2.56 -12.51 -9.14
N SER A 23 -1.61 -11.69 -9.63
CA SER A 23 -0.84 -11.99 -10.85
C SER A 23 0.04 -13.22 -10.69
N ILE A 24 0.63 -13.44 -9.51
CA ILE A 24 1.42 -14.64 -9.22
C ILE A 24 0.56 -15.91 -9.35
N ALA A 25 -0.65 -15.88 -8.84
CA ALA A 25 -1.55 -17.01 -8.96
C ALA A 25 -1.93 -17.33 -10.42
N GLU A 26 -1.97 -16.34 -11.30
CA GLU A 26 -2.16 -16.57 -12.76
C GLU A 26 -0.92 -17.21 -13.38
N VAL A 27 0.28 -16.80 -12.95
CA VAL A 27 1.55 -17.39 -13.40
C VAL A 27 1.67 -18.84 -12.95
N GLU A 28 1.25 -19.20 -11.73
CA GLU A 28 1.26 -20.57 -11.24
C GLU A 28 0.35 -21.50 -12.05
N TRP A 29 -0.87 -21.04 -12.41
CA TRP A 29 -1.76 -21.79 -13.27
C TRP A 29 -1.20 -21.94 -14.69
N LEU A 30 -0.60 -20.87 -15.22
CA LEU A 30 0.05 -20.91 -16.53
C LEU A 30 1.21 -21.93 -16.52
N LEU A 31 2.03 -21.94 -15.46
CA LEU A 31 3.10 -22.90 -15.28
C LEU A 31 2.58 -24.33 -15.32
N LEU A 32 1.52 -24.62 -14.56
CA LEU A 32 0.91 -25.95 -14.54
C LEU A 32 0.41 -26.36 -15.95
N VAL A 33 -0.27 -25.47 -16.65
CA VAL A 33 -0.77 -25.72 -18.01
C VAL A 33 0.39 -25.93 -19.00
N LEU A 34 1.47 -25.14 -18.93
CA LEU A 34 2.63 -25.29 -19.79
C LEU A 34 3.34 -26.63 -19.58
N VAL A 35 3.51 -27.06 -18.33
CA VAL A 35 4.11 -28.35 -18.01
C VAL A 35 3.22 -29.49 -18.52
N MET A 36 1.90 -29.42 -18.30
CA MET A 36 0.96 -30.42 -18.81
C MET A 36 0.99 -30.50 -20.36
N LEU A 37 0.99 -29.34 -21.02
CA LEU A 37 1.04 -29.28 -22.47
C LEU A 37 2.34 -29.88 -23.00
N TYR A 38 3.48 -29.56 -22.40
CA TYR A 38 4.77 -30.14 -22.77
C TYR A 38 4.77 -31.67 -22.66
N LEU A 39 4.29 -32.21 -21.55
CA LEU A 39 4.21 -33.65 -21.30
C LEU A 39 3.27 -34.34 -22.31
N PHE A 40 2.16 -33.69 -22.66
CA PHE A 40 1.19 -34.19 -23.63
C PHE A 40 1.78 -34.23 -25.06
N VAL A 41 2.47 -33.14 -25.47
CA VAL A 41 3.02 -33.02 -26.83
C VAL A 41 4.20 -33.96 -27.05
N THR A 42 5.10 -34.07 -26.06
CA THR A 42 6.33 -34.84 -26.20
C THR A 42 6.10 -36.34 -26.08
N ARG A 43 4.92 -36.79 -25.60
CA ARG A 43 4.60 -38.21 -25.35
C ARG A 43 5.74 -38.95 -24.66
N LEU A 44 6.47 -38.25 -23.80
CA LEU A 44 7.60 -38.82 -23.07
C LEU A 44 7.16 -40.05 -22.31
N GLU A 45 7.85 -41.17 -22.55
CA GLU A 45 7.85 -42.30 -21.62
C GLU A 45 8.56 -41.83 -20.35
N LEU A 46 7.77 -41.29 -19.42
CA LEU A 46 8.27 -40.79 -18.18
C LEU A 46 8.77 -41.99 -17.33
N ALA A 47 9.98 -41.93 -16.87
CA ALA A 47 10.60 -42.98 -16.06
C ALA A 47 9.76 -43.34 -14.82
N ARG A 48 8.91 -42.38 -14.34
CA ARG A 48 7.98 -42.58 -13.23
C ARG A 48 6.72 -41.72 -13.44
N GLN A 49 5.78 -42.16 -14.27
CA GLN A 49 4.52 -41.48 -14.53
C GLN A 49 3.75 -41.10 -13.25
N GLU A 50 3.75 -41.99 -12.25
CA GLU A 50 3.08 -41.77 -10.96
C GLU A 50 3.66 -40.57 -10.21
N THR A 51 4.98 -40.36 -10.23
CA THR A 51 5.65 -39.24 -9.57
C THR A 51 5.27 -37.91 -10.24
N VAL A 52 5.20 -37.86 -11.56
CA VAL A 52 4.85 -36.68 -12.32
C VAL A 52 3.37 -36.29 -12.10
N VAL A 53 2.46 -37.26 -12.23
CA VAL A 53 1.04 -37.05 -11.98
C VAL A 53 0.78 -36.59 -10.52
N GLY A 54 1.44 -37.28 -9.58
CA GLY A 54 1.38 -36.93 -8.16
C GLY A 54 1.86 -35.49 -7.90
N SER A 55 2.97 -35.05 -8.50
CA SER A 55 3.51 -33.70 -8.33
C SER A 55 2.59 -32.62 -8.95
N LEU A 56 1.98 -32.90 -10.09
CA LEU A 56 0.98 -32.02 -10.71
C LEU A 56 -0.24 -31.82 -9.80
N ILE A 57 -0.77 -32.92 -9.25
CA ILE A 57 -1.93 -32.90 -8.35
C ILE A 57 -1.57 -32.12 -7.06
N ILE A 58 -0.43 -32.41 -6.45
CA ILE A 58 0.03 -31.73 -5.24
C ILE A 58 0.19 -30.23 -5.50
N PHE A 59 0.83 -29.86 -6.61
CA PHE A 59 1.02 -28.46 -6.96
C PHE A 59 -0.33 -27.73 -7.17
N ALA A 60 -1.29 -28.37 -7.89
CA ALA A 60 -2.63 -27.81 -8.07
C ALA A 60 -3.38 -27.63 -6.74
N ILE A 61 -3.27 -28.61 -5.82
CA ILE A 61 -3.87 -28.51 -4.47
C ILE A 61 -3.22 -27.38 -3.66
N LEU A 62 -1.90 -27.20 -3.74
CA LEU A 62 -1.20 -26.11 -3.05
C LEU A 62 -1.63 -24.74 -3.57
N ILE A 63 -1.68 -24.55 -4.90
CA ILE A 63 -2.21 -23.31 -5.50
C ILE A 63 -3.62 -23.01 -4.99
N LEU A 64 -4.50 -24.01 -4.96
CA LEU A 64 -5.86 -23.84 -4.50
C LEU A 64 -5.92 -23.53 -3.00
N SER A 65 -5.11 -24.19 -2.18
CA SER A 65 -5.05 -23.98 -0.72
C SER A 65 -4.57 -22.58 -0.38
N PHE A 66 -3.59 -22.00 -1.10
CA PHE A 66 -3.14 -20.64 -0.92
C PHE A 66 -4.22 -19.59 -1.24
N ARG A 67 -5.22 -19.95 -2.04
CA ARG A 67 -6.38 -19.10 -2.30
C ARG A 67 -7.48 -19.20 -1.25
N LEU A 68 -7.72 -20.39 -0.72
CA LEU A 68 -8.84 -20.69 0.17
C LEU A 68 -8.57 -20.38 1.64
N ILE A 69 -7.30 -20.39 2.08
CA ILE A 69 -6.96 -20.19 3.49
C ILE A 69 -6.89 -18.69 3.84
N PRO A 70 -7.84 -18.14 4.64
CA PRO A 70 -7.90 -16.70 4.94
C PRO A 70 -6.66 -16.18 5.68
N ARG A 71 -6.07 -17.00 6.58
CA ARG A 71 -4.87 -16.63 7.35
C ARG A 71 -3.64 -16.34 6.49
N LEU A 72 -3.49 -16.99 5.35
CA LEU A 72 -2.41 -16.75 4.39
C LEU A 72 -2.64 -15.46 3.60
N ARG A 73 -3.89 -15.03 3.48
CA ARG A 73 -4.25 -13.79 2.80
C ARG A 73 -3.78 -12.53 3.54
N GLU A 74 -3.66 -12.60 4.85
CA GLU A 74 -3.20 -11.48 5.69
C GLU A 74 -1.67 -11.31 5.67
N ARG A 75 -0.91 -12.41 5.50
CA ARG A 75 0.56 -12.41 5.47
C ARG A 75 1.10 -12.49 4.04
N THR A 76 0.84 -11.47 3.25
CA THR A 76 1.09 -11.47 1.79
C THR A 76 2.55 -11.77 1.42
N LEU A 77 3.55 -11.20 2.12
CA LEU A 77 4.97 -11.48 1.85
C LEU A 77 5.35 -12.94 2.13
N PHE A 78 4.91 -13.48 3.27
CA PHE A 78 5.15 -14.88 3.62
C PHE A 78 4.53 -15.84 2.59
N LYS A 79 3.29 -15.51 2.17
CA LYS A 79 2.59 -16.28 1.13
C LYS A 79 3.38 -16.30 -0.18
N ILE A 80 3.77 -15.13 -0.70
CA ILE A 80 4.53 -15.01 -1.97
C ILE A 80 5.87 -15.76 -1.88
N THR A 81 6.56 -15.67 -0.75
CA THR A 81 7.81 -16.41 -0.54
C THR A 81 7.58 -17.91 -0.61
N LEU A 82 6.53 -18.41 0.06
CA LEU A 82 6.19 -19.83 0.07
C LEU A 82 5.77 -20.33 -1.32
N GLU A 83 4.94 -19.56 -2.04
CA GLU A 83 4.55 -19.84 -3.42
C GLU A 83 5.77 -19.93 -4.34
N THR A 84 6.71 -19.00 -4.23
CA THR A 84 7.96 -19.03 -5.00
C THR A 84 8.80 -20.27 -4.72
N LEU A 85 8.94 -20.67 -3.45
CA LEU A 85 9.66 -21.88 -3.07
C LEU A 85 8.98 -23.16 -3.57
N VAL A 86 7.65 -23.22 -3.51
CA VAL A 86 6.84 -24.32 -4.04
C VAL A 86 7.00 -24.44 -5.55
N MET A 87 7.04 -23.30 -6.29
CA MET A 87 7.32 -23.31 -7.72
C MET A 87 8.69 -23.89 -8.06
N VAL A 88 9.75 -23.51 -7.31
CA VAL A 88 11.09 -24.04 -7.52
C VAL A 88 11.12 -25.56 -7.24
N ALA A 89 10.53 -26.01 -6.13
CA ALA A 89 10.47 -27.43 -5.78
C ALA A 89 9.69 -28.25 -6.83
N PHE A 90 8.53 -27.77 -7.26
CA PHE A 90 7.73 -28.41 -8.31
C PHE A 90 8.51 -28.55 -9.62
N LEU A 91 9.14 -27.47 -10.10
CA LEU A 91 9.96 -27.49 -11.30
C LEU A 91 11.13 -28.47 -11.18
N THR A 92 11.81 -28.49 -10.04
CA THR A 92 12.92 -29.41 -9.80
C THR A 92 12.48 -30.89 -9.90
N ILE A 93 11.32 -31.24 -9.34
CA ILE A 93 10.74 -32.57 -9.45
C ILE A 93 10.41 -32.93 -10.91
N ILE A 94 9.76 -32.02 -11.64
CA ILE A 94 9.43 -32.23 -13.05
C ILE A 94 10.70 -32.41 -13.90
N LEU A 95 11.70 -31.56 -13.69
CA LEU A 95 12.98 -31.62 -14.42
C LEU A 95 13.70 -32.93 -14.17
N SER A 96 13.71 -33.45 -12.94
CA SER A 96 14.35 -34.71 -12.61
C SER A 96 13.75 -35.93 -13.37
N GLN A 97 12.51 -35.77 -13.89
CA GLN A 97 11.82 -36.82 -14.65
C GLN A 97 11.82 -36.56 -16.17
N SER A 98 12.18 -35.35 -16.62
CA SER A 98 12.09 -34.95 -18.02
C SER A 98 13.44 -34.71 -18.70
N GLY A 99 14.54 -35.25 -18.14
CA GLY A 99 15.88 -35.17 -18.70
C GLY A 99 16.85 -34.26 -17.92
N GLY A 100 16.48 -33.90 -16.68
CA GLY A 100 17.37 -33.14 -15.79
C GLY A 100 17.69 -31.75 -16.33
N GLU A 101 18.96 -31.40 -16.32
CA GLU A 101 19.50 -30.11 -16.78
C GLU A 101 19.39 -29.88 -18.29
N THR A 102 19.29 -30.97 -19.08
CA THR A 102 19.14 -30.90 -20.55
C THR A 102 17.67 -30.71 -20.96
N SER A 103 16.73 -30.78 -20.05
CA SER A 103 15.30 -30.59 -20.33
C SER A 103 15.00 -29.17 -20.83
N PRO A 104 14.21 -29.01 -21.92
CA PRO A 104 13.75 -27.71 -22.38
C PRO A 104 12.96 -26.92 -21.31
N LEU A 105 12.40 -27.63 -20.31
CA LEU A 105 11.66 -27.02 -19.21
C LEU A 105 12.54 -26.26 -18.21
N VAL A 106 13.89 -26.40 -18.31
CA VAL A 106 14.82 -25.69 -17.41
C VAL A 106 14.61 -24.16 -17.44
N ASN A 107 14.21 -23.62 -18.59
CA ASN A 107 13.91 -22.20 -18.74
C ASN A 107 12.71 -21.72 -17.90
N LEU A 108 11.85 -22.63 -17.42
CA LEU A 108 10.73 -22.27 -16.54
C LEU A 108 11.20 -21.79 -15.17
N TYR A 109 12.46 -22.06 -14.77
CA TYR A 109 13.04 -21.44 -13.58
C TYR A 109 13.09 -19.89 -13.63
N LEU A 110 12.96 -19.30 -14.81
CA LEU A 110 12.79 -17.84 -14.94
C LEU A 110 11.55 -17.33 -14.23
N LEU A 111 10.47 -18.13 -14.13
CA LEU A 111 9.21 -17.70 -13.50
C LEU A 111 9.37 -17.38 -12.00
N PRO A 112 9.90 -18.30 -11.15
CA PRO A 112 10.15 -17.97 -9.74
C PRO A 112 11.18 -16.85 -9.56
N ILE A 113 12.17 -16.72 -10.45
CA ILE A 113 13.16 -15.62 -10.40
C ILE A 113 12.48 -14.28 -10.66
N ILE A 114 11.67 -14.17 -11.72
CA ILE A 114 10.92 -12.96 -12.06
C ILE A 114 9.93 -12.61 -10.94
N THR A 115 9.22 -13.61 -10.41
CA THR A 115 8.29 -13.44 -9.28
C THR A 115 9.00 -12.85 -8.06
N ALA A 116 10.16 -13.40 -7.69
CA ALA A 116 10.96 -12.88 -6.59
C ALA A 116 11.44 -11.43 -6.85
N ALA A 117 11.90 -11.14 -8.08
CA ALA A 117 12.39 -9.82 -8.46
C ALA A 117 11.31 -8.73 -8.37
N LEU A 118 10.10 -9.04 -8.80
CA LEU A 118 8.99 -8.07 -8.84
C LEU A 118 8.29 -7.90 -7.49
N ALA A 119 8.17 -8.98 -6.69
CA ALA A 119 7.33 -8.98 -5.49
C ALA A 119 8.12 -8.97 -4.17
N LEU A 120 9.30 -9.60 -4.11
CA LEU A 120 10.07 -9.78 -2.88
C LEU A 120 11.32 -8.89 -2.82
N GLY A 121 11.72 -8.30 -3.96
CA GLY A 121 12.84 -7.38 -4.06
C GLY A 121 14.23 -8.06 -4.16
N LYS A 122 15.27 -7.23 -4.27
CA LYS A 122 16.63 -7.64 -4.65
C LYS A 122 17.24 -8.77 -3.80
N ARG A 123 17.09 -8.70 -2.47
CA ARG A 123 17.69 -9.72 -1.57
C ARG A 123 17.07 -11.10 -1.77
N ALA A 124 15.74 -11.15 -1.87
CA ALA A 124 15.03 -12.39 -2.11
C ALA A 124 15.33 -12.97 -3.49
N THR A 125 15.45 -12.13 -4.52
CA THR A 125 15.85 -12.55 -5.87
C THR A 125 17.21 -13.24 -5.87
N ILE A 126 18.20 -12.70 -5.14
CA ILE A 126 19.52 -13.32 -5.00
C ILE A 126 19.40 -14.71 -4.33
N LEU A 127 18.62 -14.83 -3.27
CA LEU A 127 18.41 -16.11 -2.58
C LEU A 127 17.73 -17.16 -3.48
N VAL A 128 16.69 -16.74 -4.22
CA VAL A 128 16.01 -17.63 -5.19
C VAL A 128 16.95 -18.03 -6.32
N MET A 129 17.80 -17.12 -6.79
CA MET A 129 18.81 -17.42 -7.82
C MET A 129 19.82 -18.47 -7.30
N ILE A 130 20.34 -18.29 -6.08
CA ILE A 130 21.23 -19.26 -5.46
C ILE A 130 20.56 -20.64 -5.34
N LEU A 131 19.29 -20.66 -4.92
CA LEU A 131 18.49 -21.89 -4.83
C LEU A 131 18.32 -22.57 -6.19
N VAL A 132 17.98 -21.81 -7.23
CA VAL A 132 17.84 -22.32 -8.60
C VAL A 132 19.16 -22.89 -9.11
N CYS A 133 20.27 -22.19 -8.90
CA CYS A 133 21.61 -22.70 -9.24
C CYS A 133 21.92 -24.02 -8.51
N ALA A 134 21.63 -24.08 -7.21
CA ALA A 134 21.82 -25.31 -6.42
C ALA A 134 20.97 -26.46 -6.96
N CYS A 135 19.69 -26.21 -7.29
CA CYS A 135 18.82 -27.23 -7.91
C CYS A 135 19.34 -27.66 -9.28
N TYR A 136 19.83 -26.75 -10.11
CA TYR A 136 20.41 -27.07 -11.41
C TYR A 136 21.62 -28.02 -11.26
N PHE A 137 22.57 -27.67 -10.41
CA PHE A 137 23.74 -28.53 -10.19
C PHE A 137 23.37 -29.88 -9.50
N MET A 138 22.38 -29.87 -8.62
CA MET A 138 21.86 -31.12 -8.04
C MET A 138 21.28 -32.02 -9.12
N LEU A 139 20.53 -31.48 -10.08
CA LEU A 139 20.00 -32.28 -11.21
C LEU A 139 21.12 -32.85 -12.07
N ALA A 140 22.19 -32.09 -12.37
CA ALA A 140 23.35 -32.56 -13.09
C ALA A 140 24.02 -33.77 -12.38
N ILE A 141 24.20 -33.69 -11.06
CA ILE A 141 24.79 -34.75 -10.26
C ILE A 141 23.90 -36.00 -10.23
N VAL A 142 22.60 -35.84 -10.04
CA VAL A 142 21.66 -36.96 -9.86
C VAL A 142 21.32 -37.65 -11.19
N CYS A 143 21.17 -36.87 -12.30
CA CYS A 143 20.72 -37.42 -13.58
C CYS A 143 21.87 -37.94 -14.43
N GLU A 144 23.04 -37.28 -14.43
CA GLU A 144 24.19 -37.68 -15.27
C GLU A 144 25.32 -38.34 -14.52
N GLY A 145 25.24 -38.45 -13.16
CA GLY A 145 26.29 -39.04 -12.35
C GLY A 145 27.62 -38.26 -12.39
N VAL A 146 27.57 -36.98 -12.68
CA VAL A 146 28.76 -36.13 -12.81
C VAL A 146 29.41 -35.93 -11.46
N VAL A 147 30.55 -36.57 -11.28
CA VAL A 147 31.32 -36.57 -10.00
C VAL A 147 32.29 -35.37 -9.93
N ALA A 148 32.58 -34.71 -11.05
CA ALA A 148 33.55 -33.62 -11.11
C ALA A 148 33.08 -32.47 -12.04
N LEU A 149 33.41 -31.24 -11.66
CA LEU A 149 33.26 -30.05 -12.50
C LEU A 149 34.18 -30.17 -13.72
N SER A 150 33.62 -30.66 -14.82
CA SER A 150 34.33 -30.67 -16.11
C SER A 150 34.18 -29.30 -16.80
N PRO A 151 35.15 -28.88 -17.66
CA PRO A 151 35.00 -27.66 -18.46
C PRO A 151 33.75 -27.68 -19.34
N ALA A 152 33.29 -28.84 -19.79
CA ALA A 152 32.07 -29.02 -20.56
C ALA A 152 30.83 -28.69 -19.72
N LEU A 153 30.71 -29.22 -18.52
CA LEU A 153 29.63 -28.90 -17.59
C LEU A 153 29.62 -27.42 -17.23
N ALA A 154 30.80 -26.80 -17.02
CA ALA A 154 30.91 -25.39 -16.71
C ALA A 154 30.42 -24.52 -17.88
N SER A 155 30.76 -24.86 -19.13
CA SER A 155 30.29 -24.12 -20.30
C SER A 155 28.78 -24.27 -20.53
N GLN A 156 28.23 -25.45 -20.32
CA GLN A 156 26.80 -25.73 -20.42
C GLN A 156 26.02 -24.97 -19.31
N ALA A 157 26.48 -25.08 -18.07
CA ALA A 157 25.89 -24.34 -16.97
C ALA A 157 25.93 -22.81 -17.19
N ALA A 158 27.06 -22.28 -17.68
CA ALA A 158 27.15 -20.87 -18.04
C ALA A 158 26.13 -20.47 -19.11
N GLY A 159 25.92 -21.30 -20.14
CA GLY A 159 24.94 -21.04 -21.20
C GLY A 159 23.50 -20.99 -20.68
N VAL A 160 23.15 -21.83 -19.70
CA VAL A 160 21.79 -21.89 -19.12
C VAL A 160 21.61 -20.81 -18.02
N LEU A 161 22.60 -20.65 -17.15
CA LEU A 161 22.46 -19.78 -15.99
C LEU A 161 22.70 -18.29 -16.30
N ALA A 162 23.54 -17.98 -17.32
CA ALA A 162 23.78 -16.57 -17.68
C ALA A 162 22.52 -15.81 -18.09
N PRO A 163 21.59 -16.35 -18.90
CA PRO A 163 20.30 -15.70 -19.13
C PRO A 163 19.49 -15.49 -17.86
N PHE A 164 19.54 -16.41 -16.88
CA PHE A 164 18.81 -16.27 -15.61
C PHE A 164 19.36 -15.10 -14.78
N PHE A 165 20.69 -14.96 -14.69
CA PHE A 165 21.33 -13.81 -14.06
C PHE A 165 20.97 -12.51 -14.76
N LEU A 166 20.99 -12.49 -16.08
CA LEU A 166 20.63 -11.31 -16.87
C LEU A 166 19.17 -10.90 -16.62
N VAL A 167 18.24 -11.85 -16.67
CA VAL A 167 16.82 -11.59 -16.43
C VAL A 167 16.59 -11.14 -14.98
N ALA A 168 17.25 -11.77 -14.01
CA ALA A 168 17.17 -11.35 -12.59
C ALA A 168 17.66 -9.91 -12.40
N LEU A 169 18.78 -9.54 -13.04
CA LEU A 169 19.32 -8.19 -12.99
C LEU A 169 18.36 -7.19 -13.64
N LEU A 170 17.93 -7.44 -14.87
CA LEU A 170 17.07 -6.54 -15.63
C LEU A 170 15.71 -6.34 -14.93
N THR A 171 15.08 -7.43 -14.44
CA THR A 171 13.79 -7.33 -13.76
C THR A 171 13.89 -6.59 -12.44
N THR A 172 14.99 -6.79 -11.67
CA THR A 172 15.23 -6.06 -10.44
C THR A 172 15.45 -4.56 -10.72
N MET A 173 16.25 -4.21 -11.73
CA MET A 173 16.46 -2.80 -12.13
C MET A 173 15.16 -2.16 -12.63
N LEU A 174 14.35 -2.90 -13.39
CA LEU A 174 13.05 -2.41 -13.86
C LEU A 174 12.08 -2.16 -12.70
N ALA A 175 12.02 -3.07 -11.73
CA ALA A 175 11.21 -2.92 -10.53
C ALA A 175 11.61 -1.66 -9.72
N ASP A 176 12.90 -1.43 -9.51
CA ASP A 176 13.43 -0.23 -8.84
C ASP A 176 13.08 1.06 -9.61
N ASN A 177 13.23 1.05 -10.93
CA ASN A 177 12.90 2.20 -11.77
C ASN A 177 11.40 2.52 -11.74
N ILE A 178 10.53 1.51 -11.77
CA ILE A 178 9.07 1.67 -11.66
C ILE A 178 8.71 2.27 -10.30
N GLN A 179 9.30 1.80 -9.21
CA GLN A 179 9.06 2.35 -7.88
C GLN A 179 9.51 3.81 -7.77
N THR A 180 10.69 4.13 -8.30
CA THR A 180 11.23 5.49 -8.33
C THR A 180 10.34 6.42 -9.19
N ALA A 181 9.89 5.97 -10.37
CA ALA A 181 9.01 6.74 -11.24
C ALA A 181 7.65 6.99 -10.57
N LYS A 182 7.05 5.98 -9.92
CA LYS A 182 5.82 6.13 -9.13
C LYS A 182 6.00 7.15 -8.00
N GLY A 183 7.13 7.08 -7.29
CA GLY A 183 7.47 8.06 -6.25
C GLY A 183 7.55 9.48 -6.80
N ARG A 184 8.17 9.68 -7.97
CA ARG A 184 8.24 10.99 -8.65
C ARG A 184 6.87 11.50 -9.10
N ILE A 185 6.03 10.64 -9.69
CA ILE A 185 4.67 11.01 -10.10
C ILE A 185 3.84 11.42 -8.87
N ARG A 186 3.89 10.66 -7.78
CA ARG A 186 3.24 11.03 -6.51
C ARG A 186 3.79 12.33 -5.94
N SER A 187 5.09 12.58 -6.11
CA SER A 187 5.70 13.82 -5.66
C SER A 187 5.31 15.04 -6.51
N LEU A 188 4.81 14.85 -7.72
CA LEU A 188 4.32 15.92 -8.60
C LEU A 188 2.82 16.19 -8.39
N SER A 189 2.09 15.29 -7.73
CA SER A 189 0.68 15.53 -7.42
C SER A 189 0.55 16.60 -6.34
N ASP A 190 -0.22 17.62 -6.59
CA ASP A 190 -0.61 18.67 -5.62
C ASP A 190 -1.78 18.22 -4.74
N ARG A 191 -2.38 17.05 -5.02
CA ARG A 191 -3.57 16.56 -4.34
C ARG A 191 -3.28 15.36 -3.42
N ASP A 192 -4.08 15.22 -2.36
CA ASP A 192 -4.11 14.04 -1.49
C ASP A 192 -4.93 12.92 -2.15
N GLU A 193 -4.38 11.70 -2.20
CA GLU A 193 -4.99 10.56 -2.91
C GLU A 193 -6.35 10.12 -2.33
N LEU A 194 -6.61 10.33 -1.03
CA LEU A 194 -7.85 9.91 -0.38
C LEU A 194 -8.95 10.95 -0.49
N THR A 195 -8.58 12.22 -0.28
CA THR A 195 -9.52 13.31 -0.08
C THR A 195 -9.64 14.24 -1.29
N ASP A 196 -8.73 14.15 -2.26
CA ASP A 196 -8.68 14.97 -3.48
C ASP A 196 -8.66 16.49 -3.25
N ILE A 197 -8.32 16.94 -2.05
CA ILE A 197 -7.93 18.33 -1.76
C ILE A 197 -6.43 18.49 -1.86
N TYR A 198 -5.90 19.69 -1.69
CA TYR A 198 -4.46 19.89 -1.71
C TYR A 198 -3.77 19.04 -0.64
N ASN A 199 -2.56 18.55 -0.96
CA ASN A 199 -1.67 17.95 0.04
C ASN A 199 -0.85 19.05 0.74
N ILE A 200 -0.15 18.68 1.80
CA ILE A 200 0.67 19.62 2.59
C ILE A 200 1.70 20.38 1.73
N ARG A 201 2.26 19.75 0.71
CA ARG A 201 3.26 20.36 -0.17
C ARG A 201 2.68 21.48 -1.00
N ALA A 202 1.53 21.25 -1.62
CA ALA A 202 0.78 22.26 -2.35
C ALA A 202 0.32 23.37 -1.42
N PHE A 203 -0.15 23.03 -0.22
CA PHE A 203 -0.55 24.00 0.80
C PHE A 203 0.59 24.94 1.15
N MET A 204 1.77 24.42 1.51
CA MET A 204 2.92 25.25 1.89
C MET A 204 3.32 26.21 0.78
N ARG A 205 3.30 25.77 -0.47
CA ARG A 205 3.60 26.62 -1.63
C ARG A 205 2.56 27.73 -1.80
N LEU A 206 1.27 27.40 -1.72
CA LEU A 206 0.17 28.34 -1.91
C LEU A 206 0.06 29.33 -0.74
N ALA A 207 0.17 28.85 0.49
CA ALA A 207 0.13 29.66 1.70
C ALA A 207 1.33 30.61 1.81
N ALA A 208 2.54 30.19 1.38
CA ALA A 208 3.69 31.09 1.30
C ALA A 208 3.49 32.24 0.29
N ALA A 209 2.86 31.94 -0.85
CA ALA A 209 2.51 32.96 -1.83
C ALA A 209 1.47 33.94 -1.27
N GLU A 210 0.46 33.45 -0.54
CA GLU A 210 -0.54 34.28 0.12
C GLU A 210 0.07 35.11 1.25
N HIS A 211 0.96 34.55 2.07
CA HIS A 211 1.70 35.33 3.08
C HIS A 211 2.45 36.50 2.45
N THR A 212 3.19 36.24 1.37
CA THR A 212 3.94 37.29 0.65
C THR A 212 3.02 38.36 0.10
N ARG A 213 1.88 37.94 -0.44
CA ARG A 213 0.85 38.89 -0.94
C ARG A 213 0.27 39.72 0.19
N SER A 214 -0.19 39.08 1.27
CA SER A 214 -0.79 39.70 2.44
C SER A 214 0.14 40.70 3.14
N ALA A 215 1.42 40.33 3.29
CA ALA A 215 2.44 41.21 3.84
C ALA A 215 2.66 42.49 2.98
N ARG A 216 2.60 42.34 1.64
CA ARG A 216 2.75 43.49 0.72
C ARG A 216 1.59 44.47 0.73
N ILE A 217 0.35 43.94 0.90
CA ILE A 217 -0.87 44.77 0.83
C ILE A 217 -1.46 45.05 2.22
N GLU A 218 -0.74 44.68 3.28
CA GLU A 218 -1.12 44.84 4.69
C GLU A 218 -2.51 44.31 5.03
N ARG A 219 -2.87 43.14 4.45
CA ARG A 219 -4.15 42.48 4.73
C ARG A 219 -3.93 41.22 5.59
N PRO A 220 -4.88 40.96 6.51
CA PRO A 220 -4.77 39.76 7.31
C PRO A 220 -5.07 38.51 6.49
N TYR A 221 -4.51 37.36 6.89
CA TYR A 221 -4.99 36.05 6.56
C TYR A 221 -5.01 35.19 7.81
N SER A 222 -5.78 34.11 7.81
CA SER A 222 -5.86 33.21 8.94
C SER A 222 -5.56 31.78 8.53
N ILE A 223 -4.92 31.05 9.42
CA ILE A 223 -4.70 29.59 9.32
C ILE A 223 -5.62 28.89 10.30
N LEU A 224 -6.35 27.87 9.83
CA LEU A 224 -7.08 26.94 10.67
C LEU A 224 -6.40 25.58 10.64
N MET A 225 -6.15 25.01 11.80
CA MET A 225 -5.75 23.62 11.96
C MET A 225 -6.95 22.80 12.46
N VAL A 226 -7.24 21.68 11.82
CA VAL A 226 -8.42 20.84 12.11
C VAL A 226 -7.97 19.41 12.29
N ASP A 227 -8.33 18.77 13.39
CA ASP A 227 -8.02 17.37 13.71
C ASP A 227 -9.33 16.58 13.89
N VAL A 228 -9.41 15.41 13.26
CA VAL A 228 -10.59 14.54 13.37
C VAL A 228 -10.52 13.75 14.67
N ASP A 229 -11.43 14.06 15.59
CA ASP A 229 -11.48 13.43 16.90
C ASP A 229 -11.79 11.93 16.80
N ASN A 230 -11.05 11.12 17.56
CA ASN A 230 -11.28 9.69 17.72
C ASN A 230 -11.31 8.86 16.39
N LEU A 231 -10.64 9.30 15.32
CA LEU A 231 -10.56 8.54 14.07
C LEU A 231 -10.05 7.12 14.28
N LYS A 232 -9.10 6.94 15.20
CA LYS A 232 -8.59 5.60 15.57
C LYS A 232 -9.72 4.71 16.09
N ARG A 233 -10.62 5.22 16.95
CA ARG A 233 -11.74 4.46 17.48
C ARG A 233 -12.73 4.06 16.38
N ILE A 234 -12.97 4.94 15.39
CA ILE A 234 -13.78 4.62 14.21
C ILE A 234 -13.13 3.47 13.43
N ASN A 235 -11.81 3.54 13.20
CA ASN A 235 -11.06 2.48 12.53
C ASN A 235 -11.11 1.15 13.29
N ASP A 236 -10.93 1.19 14.60
CA ASP A 236 -10.88 -0.02 15.44
C ASP A 236 -12.25 -0.69 15.56
N SER A 237 -13.35 0.10 15.54
CA SER A 237 -14.72 -0.41 15.67
C SER A 237 -15.37 -0.82 14.34
N PHE A 238 -15.09 -0.09 13.24
CA PHE A 238 -15.81 -0.23 11.98
C PHE A 238 -14.88 -0.48 10.77
N GLY A 239 -13.57 -0.62 11.01
CA GLY A 239 -12.56 -0.86 9.99
C GLY A 239 -12.05 0.42 9.30
N HIS A 240 -10.92 0.30 8.62
CA HIS A 240 -10.23 1.43 7.96
C HIS A 240 -11.07 2.11 6.86
N GLU A 241 -11.97 1.38 6.22
CA GLU A 241 -12.88 1.98 5.24
C GLU A 241 -13.85 2.97 5.87
N ALA A 242 -14.33 2.71 7.08
CA ALA A 242 -15.18 3.66 7.82
C ALA A 242 -14.38 4.94 8.18
N GLY A 243 -13.13 4.80 8.63
CA GLY A 243 -12.26 5.94 8.84
C GLY A 243 -11.96 6.74 7.58
N ASN A 244 -11.76 6.08 6.45
CA ASN A 244 -11.59 6.75 5.16
C ASN A 244 -12.86 7.53 4.75
N ARG A 245 -14.05 6.98 5.01
CA ARG A 245 -15.32 7.70 4.78
C ARG A 245 -15.47 8.88 5.73
N ALA A 246 -15.06 8.76 7.00
CA ALA A 246 -15.05 9.88 7.94
C ALA A 246 -14.17 11.04 7.46
N LEU A 247 -12.96 10.75 6.96
CA LEU A 247 -12.08 11.77 6.38
C LEU A 247 -12.68 12.45 5.14
N LYS A 248 -13.35 11.70 4.27
CA LYS A 248 -14.06 12.25 3.11
C LYS A 248 -15.25 13.12 3.54
N LEU A 249 -15.98 12.73 4.57
CA LEU A 249 -17.08 13.51 5.14
C LEU A 249 -16.56 14.86 5.68
N VAL A 250 -15.45 14.86 6.43
CA VAL A 250 -14.83 16.10 6.92
C VAL A 250 -14.39 16.97 5.76
N ARG A 251 -13.72 16.40 4.74
CA ARG A 251 -13.37 17.14 3.52
C ARG A 251 -14.58 17.80 2.87
N GLU A 252 -15.69 17.08 2.71
CA GLU A 252 -16.93 17.66 2.12
C GLU A 252 -17.49 18.79 2.98
N ALA A 253 -17.48 18.64 4.29
CA ALA A 253 -17.91 19.70 5.22
C ALA A 253 -17.02 20.93 5.09
N LEU A 254 -15.69 20.77 5.01
CA LEU A 254 -14.77 21.89 4.82
C LEU A 254 -15.00 22.62 3.49
N LEU A 255 -15.16 21.89 2.39
CA LEU A 255 -15.40 22.49 1.07
C LEU A 255 -16.75 23.21 0.96
N ARG A 256 -17.77 22.83 1.75
CA ARG A 256 -19.07 23.53 1.78
C ARG A 256 -19.02 24.90 2.44
N ILE A 257 -18.07 25.12 3.34
CA ILE A 257 -17.97 26.36 4.10
C ILE A 257 -16.87 27.31 3.62
N THR A 258 -15.95 26.80 2.80
CA THR A 258 -14.83 27.56 2.25
C THR A 258 -15.21 28.23 0.94
N ARG A 259 -14.56 29.36 0.66
CA ARG A 259 -14.69 30.15 -0.57
C ARG A 259 -13.75 29.59 -1.64
N THR A 260 -13.87 30.06 -2.87
CA THR A 260 -13.02 29.66 -3.98
C THR A 260 -11.55 30.06 -3.79
N GLU A 261 -11.32 31.19 -3.10
CA GLU A 261 -9.98 31.68 -2.77
C GLU A 261 -9.33 31.01 -1.56
N ASP A 262 -10.10 30.27 -0.76
CA ASP A 262 -9.58 29.58 0.41
C ASP A 262 -8.78 28.34 -0.02
N ILE A 263 -7.70 28.09 0.68
CA ILE A 263 -6.83 26.93 0.41
C ILE A 263 -7.15 25.87 1.46
N VAL A 264 -7.66 24.73 1.01
CA VAL A 264 -7.99 23.58 1.87
C VAL A 264 -7.07 22.43 1.55
N ALA A 265 -6.39 21.90 2.57
CA ALA A 265 -5.43 20.80 2.39
C ALA A 265 -5.54 19.76 3.51
N ARG A 266 -5.09 18.56 3.19
CA ARG A 266 -4.83 17.54 4.19
C ARG A 266 -3.39 17.67 4.68
N PHE A 267 -3.22 17.96 5.97
CA PHE A 267 -1.92 18.15 6.59
C PHE A 267 -1.22 16.80 6.85
N GLY A 268 -1.97 15.84 7.34
CA GLY A 268 -1.50 14.48 7.59
C GLY A 268 -2.65 13.64 8.17
N GLY A 269 -2.57 12.35 8.20
CA GLY A 269 -3.47 11.40 8.83
C GLY A 269 -4.93 11.82 9.00
N ASP A 270 -5.20 12.36 10.14
CA ASP A 270 -6.48 12.88 10.63
C ASP A 270 -6.53 14.42 10.66
N GLU A 271 -5.49 15.10 10.17
CA GLU A 271 -5.35 16.54 10.24
C GLU A 271 -5.59 17.22 8.89
N PHE A 272 -6.33 18.33 8.93
CA PHE A 272 -6.57 19.23 7.82
C PHE A 272 -6.08 20.63 8.17
N ILE A 273 -5.70 21.40 7.16
CA ILE A 273 -5.25 22.78 7.30
C ILE A 273 -5.93 23.65 6.25
N LEU A 274 -6.34 24.83 6.68
CA LEU A 274 -6.94 25.84 5.79
C LEU A 274 -6.15 27.14 5.88
N CYS A 275 -5.98 27.81 4.73
CA CYS A 275 -5.56 29.20 4.69
C CYS A 275 -6.71 30.03 4.13
N LEU A 276 -7.12 31.04 4.88
CA LEU A 276 -8.25 31.92 4.59
C LEU A 276 -7.71 33.32 4.30
N PRO A 277 -7.58 33.71 3.03
CA PRO A 277 -7.15 35.05 2.63
C PRO A 277 -8.14 36.13 3.12
N ASN A 278 -7.66 37.33 3.37
CA ASN A 278 -8.44 38.47 3.82
C ASN A 278 -9.38 38.18 5.01
N THR A 279 -8.92 37.36 5.93
CA THR A 279 -9.69 36.89 7.09
C THR A 279 -8.93 37.28 8.36
N ASP A 280 -9.54 38.06 9.20
CA ASP A 280 -9.03 38.44 10.51
C ASP A 280 -9.34 37.38 11.59
N ARG A 281 -8.93 37.68 12.82
CA ARG A 281 -9.05 36.77 13.95
C ARG A 281 -10.52 36.49 14.34
N GLU A 282 -11.38 37.47 14.24
CA GLU A 282 -12.80 37.37 14.63
C GLU A 282 -13.54 36.49 13.65
N VAL A 283 -13.37 36.76 12.37
CA VAL A 283 -13.96 35.95 11.28
C VAL A 283 -13.38 34.52 11.28
N ALA A 284 -12.08 34.35 11.58
CA ALA A 284 -11.47 33.02 11.70
C ALA A 284 -12.08 32.20 12.84
N ALA A 285 -12.41 32.85 13.97
CA ALA A 285 -13.10 32.20 15.08
C ALA A 285 -14.53 31.75 14.70
N GLU A 286 -15.27 32.59 13.95
CA GLU A 286 -16.58 32.22 13.41
C GLU A 286 -16.50 31.06 12.42
N VAL A 287 -15.51 31.07 11.51
CA VAL A 287 -15.29 29.96 10.57
C VAL A 287 -14.96 28.69 11.33
N SER A 288 -14.12 28.74 12.37
CA SER A 288 -13.77 27.60 13.22
C SER A 288 -15.01 27.00 13.87
N GLN A 289 -15.93 27.84 14.39
CA GLN A 289 -17.19 27.35 14.96
C GLN A 289 -18.10 26.73 13.90
N ARG A 290 -18.15 27.32 12.72
CA ARG A 290 -18.92 26.78 11.57
C ARG A 290 -18.41 25.43 11.11
N VAL A 291 -17.06 25.25 11.03
CA VAL A 291 -16.43 23.96 10.75
C VAL A 291 -16.94 22.89 11.73
N ARG A 292 -16.85 23.16 13.03
CA ARG A 292 -17.31 22.23 14.07
C ARG A 292 -18.79 21.88 13.90
N ASN A 293 -19.63 22.86 13.69
CA ASN A 293 -21.08 22.67 13.59
C ASN A 293 -21.46 21.83 12.35
N VAL A 294 -20.86 22.12 11.21
CA VAL A 294 -21.16 21.41 9.94
C VAL A 294 -20.66 19.96 10.01
N VAL A 295 -19.47 19.72 10.56
CA VAL A 295 -18.96 18.35 10.73
C VAL A 295 -19.82 17.59 11.72
N TYR A 296 -20.19 18.17 12.87
CA TYR A 296 -21.05 17.53 13.89
C TYR A 296 -22.45 17.20 13.35
N ALA A 297 -23.02 18.05 12.49
CA ALA A 297 -24.30 17.82 11.86
C ALA A 297 -24.26 16.71 10.78
N SER A 298 -23.06 16.39 10.28
CA SER A 298 -22.87 15.36 9.29
C SER A 298 -22.74 14.00 9.97
N THR A 299 -23.48 13.00 9.48
CA THR A 299 -23.46 11.63 9.99
C THR A 299 -22.79 10.69 9.01
N LEU A 300 -22.02 9.76 9.55
CA LEU A 300 -21.38 8.68 8.79
C LEU A 300 -22.18 7.38 9.00
N GLU A 301 -22.64 6.79 7.90
CA GLU A 301 -23.20 5.44 7.93
C GLU A 301 -22.06 4.41 7.96
N ALA A 302 -21.94 3.70 9.09
CA ALA A 302 -20.95 2.65 9.28
C ALA A 302 -21.66 1.35 9.63
N ASN A 303 -21.73 0.42 8.68
CA ASN A 303 -22.56 -0.79 8.72
C ASN A 303 -24.06 -0.45 8.91
N VAL A 304 -24.64 -0.76 10.07
CA VAL A 304 -26.06 -0.48 10.42
C VAL A 304 -26.16 0.68 11.42
N GLU A 305 -25.04 1.30 11.78
CA GLU A 305 -24.98 2.36 12.79
C GLU A 305 -24.64 3.71 12.17
N MET A 306 -25.28 4.77 12.71
CA MET A 306 -24.95 6.15 12.38
C MET A 306 -23.93 6.69 13.37
N VAL A 307 -22.73 6.98 12.87
CA VAL A 307 -21.60 7.48 13.66
C VAL A 307 -21.45 8.99 13.44
N ARG A 308 -21.39 9.75 14.54
CA ARG A 308 -21.07 11.17 14.48
C ARG A 308 -19.57 11.39 14.46
N VAL A 309 -19.13 12.25 13.55
CA VAL A 309 -17.73 12.67 13.44
C VAL A 309 -17.59 14.03 14.14
N ASN A 310 -16.57 14.18 14.95
CA ASN A 310 -16.22 15.44 15.61
C ASN A 310 -14.85 15.90 15.16
N VAL A 311 -14.60 17.20 15.28
CA VAL A 311 -13.31 17.80 14.98
C VAL A 311 -12.93 18.82 16.06
N SER A 312 -11.64 18.85 16.38
CA SER A 312 -10.99 19.92 17.13
C SER A 312 -10.41 20.93 16.17
N VAL A 313 -10.64 22.24 16.40
CA VAL A 313 -10.24 23.29 15.48
C VAL A 313 -9.52 24.41 16.23
N GLY A 314 -8.32 24.76 15.75
CA GLY A 314 -7.58 25.92 16.21
C GLY A 314 -7.36 26.92 15.09
N ALA A 315 -7.42 28.21 15.41
CA ALA A 315 -7.20 29.28 14.46
C ALA A 315 -6.11 30.24 14.96
N ALA A 316 -5.38 30.81 14.01
CA ALA A 316 -4.42 31.89 14.24
C ALA A 316 -4.37 32.81 13.02
N SER A 317 -4.10 34.10 13.25
CA SER A 317 -4.21 35.17 12.24
C SER A 317 -2.91 35.96 12.13
N TYR A 318 -2.48 36.20 10.89
CA TYR A 318 -1.43 37.18 10.56
C TYR A 318 -2.01 38.57 10.58
N PRO A 319 -1.32 39.62 11.09
CA PRO A 319 0.00 39.55 11.76
C PRO A 319 -0.07 39.36 13.28
N ILE A 320 -1.24 39.15 13.88
CA ILE A 320 -1.48 39.21 15.33
C ILE A 320 -0.79 38.03 16.03
N ASP A 321 -0.97 36.80 15.50
CA ASP A 321 -0.50 35.56 16.15
C ASP A 321 0.89 35.09 15.62
N GLY A 322 1.43 35.78 14.60
CA GLY A 322 2.74 35.49 14.04
C GLY A 322 3.14 36.47 12.93
N LYS A 323 4.44 36.70 12.76
CA LYS A 323 4.99 37.58 11.72
C LYS A 323 5.32 36.86 10.42
N ASP A 324 5.43 35.54 10.45
CA ASP A 324 5.68 34.68 9.31
C ASP A 324 4.70 33.50 9.31
N LEU A 325 4.59 32.82 8.17
CA LEU A 325 3.66 31.71 7.98
C LEU A 325 3.85 30.60 9.02
N GLU A 326 5.10 30.28 9.34
CA GLU A 326 5.42 29.18 10.26
C GLU A 326 4.99 29.52 11.69
N ALA A 327 5.16 30.79 12.12
CA ALA A 327 4.69 31.24 13.44
C ALA A 327 3.16 31.19 13.54
N VAL A 328 2.43 31.61 12.47
CA VAL A 328 0.96 31.52 12.44
C VAL A 328 0.51 30.08 12.45
N MET A 329 1.14 29.20 11.70
CA MET A 329 0.81 27.75 11.70
C MET A 329 1.03 27.13 13.09
N ARG A 330 2.14 27.43 13.74
CA ARG A 330 2.40 26.95 15.12
C ARG A 330 1.36 27.47 16.11
N ALA A 331 0.93 28.72 15.99
CA ALA A 331 -0.09 29.29 16.85
C ALA A 331 -1.47 28.61 16.63
N ALA A 332 -1.82 28.31 15.38
CA ALA A 332 -3.02 27.57 15.03
C ALA A 332 -3.02 26.14 15.60
N ASP A 333 -1.89 25.45 15.49
CA ASP A 333 -1.72 24.11 16.05
C ASP A 333 -1.86 24.09 17.59
N GLN A 334 -1.20 25.03 18.27
CA GLN A 334 -1.36 25.19 19.73
C GLN A 334 -2.80 25.49 20.13
N SER A 335 -3.51 26.31 19.36
CA SER A 335 -4.92 26.62 19.56
C SER A 335 -5.80 25.36 19.40
N MET A 336 -5.55 24.56 18.36
CA MET A 336 -6.24 23.29 18.12
C MET A 336 -5.99 22.28 19.27
N TYR A 337 -4.77 22.18 19.71
CA TYR A 337 -4.43 21.28 20.83
C TYR A 337 -5.20 21.66 22.12
N LYS A 338 -5.32 22.96 22.42
CA LYS A 338 -6.14 23.45 23.56
C LYS A 338 -7.63 23.11 23.39
N ASP A 339 -8.19 23.29 22.19
CA ASP A 339 -9.59 22.90 21.88
C ASP A 339 -9.79 21.40 22.08
N LYS A 340 -8.81 20.59 21.65
CA LYS A 340 -8.82 19.13 21.80
C LYS A 340 -8.78 18.69 23.27
N GLU A 341 -7.97 19.35 24.11
CA GLU A 341 -7.90 19.05 25.55
C GLU A 341 -9.20 19.44 26.28
N MET A 342 -9.76 20.63 25.99
CA MET A 342 -11.04 21.07 26.58
C MET A 342 -12.20 20.14 26.22
N ARG A 343 -12.15 19.44 25.09
CA ARG A 343 -13.19 18.49 24.63
C ARG A 343 -12.98 17.07 25.12
N LYS A 344 -11.82 16.73 25.67
CA LYS A 344 -11.56 15.47 26.37
C LYS A 344 -12.19 15.40 27.74
N ALA A 345 -13.36 16.06 28.00
CA ALA A 345 -14.18 15.88 29.21
C ALA A 345 -14.79 14.46 29.25
N PRO A 346 -15.33 13.98 30.40
CA PRO A 346 -15.30 12.59 30.83
C PRO A 346 -15.93 11.59 29.87
N LYS A 347 -15.44 10.35 29.97
CA LYS A 347 -15.64 9.18 29.07
C LYS A 347 -17.09 8.72 28.81
N ASP A 348 -18.11 9.42 29.30
CA ASP A 348 -19.49 8.91 29.36
C ASP A 348 -20.50 9.52 28.39
N GLN A 349 -20.09 10.41 27.46
CA GLN A 349 -21.05 11.04 26.54
C GLN A 349 -20.94 10.55 25.06
N TRP A 350 -20.52 9.33 24.84
CA TRP A 350 -20.69 8.67 23.55
C TRP A 350 -22.03 7.93 23.53
N ALA A 351 -23.14 8.67 23.45
CA ALA A 351 -24.41 8.07 23.12
C ALA A 351 -24.37 7.56 21.67
N VAL A 352 -24.07 6.28 21.50
CA VAL A 352 -24.52 5.53 20.33
C VAL A 352 -26.04 5.62 20.37
N GLN A 353 -26.61 6.50 19.57
CA GLN A 353 -28.05 6.52 19.36
C GLN A 353 -28.41 5.28 18.55
N LYS A 354 -28.64 4.16 19.27
CA LYS A 354 -29.34 2.99 18.71
C LYS A 354 -30.76 3.43 18.39
N THR A 355 -30.99 3.89 17.20
CA THR A 355 -32.34 4.03 16.68
C THR A 355 -32.83 2.64 16.36
N TRP A 356 -33.56 2.03 17.29
CA TRP A 356 -34.31 0.81 17.01
C TRP A 356 -35.41 1.16 16.00
N VAL A 357 -35.18 0.76 14.75
CA VAL A 357 -36.27 0.59 13.80
C VAL A 357 -36.96 -0.72 14.16
N SER A 358 -37.78 -0.68 15.19
CA SER A 358 -38.75 -1.72 15.51
C SER A 358 -39.99 -1.05 16.09
N GLU A 359 -40.79 -0.49 15.20
CA GLU A 359 -42.22 -0.26 15.38
C GLU A 359 -42.75 0.41 14.10
N ILE A 360 -42.92 -0.38 13.05
CA ILE A 360 -43.96 -0.28 12.04
C ILE A 360 -43.86 -1.59 11.20
N LEU A 361 -44.49 -2.63 11.70
CA LEU A 361 -45.16 -3.68 10.93
C LEU A 361 -46.37 -4.11 11.73
#